data_297a989e7755bd265f1d4f5b7ebc7c1b
#
_entry.id   297a989e7755bd265f1d4f5b7ebc7c1b
#
_cell.length_a   1.000
_cell.length_b   1.000
_cell.length_c   1.000
_cell.angle_alpha   90.00
_cell.angle_beta   90.00
_cell.angle_gamma   90.00
#
_symmetry.space_group_name_H-M   'P 1'
#
loop_
_entity.id
_entity.type
_entity.pdbx_description
1 polymer ?
#
loop_
_entity_poly.entity_id
_entity_poly.type
_entity_poly.pdbx_seq_one_letter_code
_entity_poly.pdbx_strand_id
1 'polypeptide(L)'
;YAPLVERLHGQVIHISPSSTQYINPMDINANYSEEDNPLALKADFILSLCELVVGGKEGLKPVEKTVIDRCVHKIYAPYFEHPCPETVPMLEDLYNALLTQDEPEAHHVAAALEIYVKGSLNIFNHRTNVDIDNRIVCYDIKQLGKQLKKLGMLIVQDQVWGRVTANRSVGKSTRYYADEFHLLLKDEQTAAYSVEIWKRFRKWGD
;
A
#
# COMPACT_ATOMS: atom_id res chain seq x y z
N TYR A 1 -17.98 -12.03 3.45
CA TYR A 1 -18.03 -11.23 4.68
C TYR A 1 -18.91 -9.97 4.53
N ALA A 2 -19.07 -9.37 3.33
CA ALA A 2 -19.78 -8.12 3.12
C ALA A 2 -21.18 -8.07 3.76
N PRO A 3 -22.10 -9.06 3.57
CA PRO A 3 -23.43 -9.01 4.19
C PRO A 3 -23.42 -9.02 5.72
N LEU A 4 -22.41 -9.64 6.33
CA LEU A 4 -22.23 -9.63 7.77
C LEU A 4 -21.78 -8.27 8.27
N VAL A 5 -20.83 -7.66 7.56
CA VAL A 5 -20.28 -6.33 7.90
C VAL A 5 -21.37 -5.27 7.79
N GLU A 6 -22.19 -5.31 6.74
CA GLU A 6 -23.33 -4.40 6.56
C GLU A 6 -24.36 -4.52 7.69
N ARG A 7 -24.69 -5.75 8.11
CA ARG A 7 -25.60 -5.99 9.26
C ARG A 7 -25.05 -5.45 10.57
N LEU A 8 -23.75 -5.38 10.71
CA LEU A 8 -23.06 -4.84 11.89
C LEU A 8 -22.78 -3.33 11.77
N HIS A 9 -23.39 -2.66 10.78
CA HIS A 9 -23.15 -1.24 10.46
C HIS A 9 -21.66 -0.91 10.22
N GLY A 10 -20.91 -1.87 9.68
CA GLY A 10 -19.55 -1.70 9.23
C GLY A 10 -19.47 -1.12 7.82
N GLN A 11 -18.26 -0.80 7.40
CA GLN A 11 -17.96 -0.28 6.08
C GLN A 11 -17.49 -1.41 5.16
N VAL A 12 -18.15 -1.57 4.01
CA VAL A 12 -17.65 -2.41 2.91
C VAL A 12 -17.05 -1.51 1.83
N ILE A 13 -15.78 -1.76 1.50
CA ILE A 13 -15.03 -1.02 0.48
C ILE A 13 -14.85 -1.95 -0.70
N HIS A 14 -15.52 -1.64 -1.81
CA HIS A 14 -15.44 -2.41 -3.04
C HIS A 14 -14.32 -1.89 -3.92
N ILE A 15 -13.24 -2.66 -4.07
CA ILE A 15 -12.10 -2.32 -4.91
C ILE A 15 -12.23 -3.11 -6.21
N SER A 16 -12.58 -2.43 -7.30
CA SER A 16 -12.72 -3.03 -8.62
C SER A 16 -12.44 -1.99 -9.72
N PRO A 17 -12.14 -2.39 -10.95
CA PRO A 17 -11.90 -1.45 -12.06
C PRO A 17 -13.09 -0.52 -12.36
N SER A 18 -14.29 -0.90 -11.99
CA SER A 18 -15.52 -0.09 -12.18
C SER A 18 -16.00 0.62 -10.91
N SER A 19 -15.27 0.48 -9.80
CA SER A 19 -15.62 1.13 -8.53
C SER A 19 -15.27 2.62 -8.57
N THR A 20 -16.05 3.40 -7.84
CA THR A 20 -15.76 4.81 -7.52
C THR A 20 -15.17 4.95 -6.10
N GLN A 21 -14.88 3.83 -5.43
CA GLN A 21 -14.24 3.78 -4.13
C GLN A 21 -12.75 3.52 -4.33
N TYR A 22 -11.92 4.42 -3.81
CA TYR A 22 -10.48 4.42 -4.02
C TYR A 22 -9.71 4.38 -2.71
N ILE A 23 -8.58 3.71 -2.76
CA ILE A 23 -7.58 3.69 -1.70
C ILE A 23 -6.24 4.07 -2.32
N ASN A 24 -5.61 5.10 -1.77
CA ASN A 24 -4.28 5.52 -2.16
C ASN A 24 -3.24 4.62 -1.49
N PRO A 25 -2.42 3.86 -2.23
CA PRO A 25 -1.35 3.06 -1.64
C PRO A 25 -0.27 3.91 -0.97
N MET A 26 -0.23 5.20 -1.30
CA MET A 26 0.73 6.15 -0.73
C MET A 26 0.26 6.76 0.59
N ASP A 27 -0.95 6.43 1.08
CA ASP A 27 -1.40 6.91 2.39
C ASP A 27 -0.41 6.50 3.48
N ILE A 28 -0.08 7.45 4.34
CA ILE A 28 0.86 7.26 5.42
C ILE A 28 0.18 7.56 6.76
N ASN A 29 0.40 6.68 7.74
CA ASN A 29 -0.03 6.93 9.09
C ASN A 29 1.14 7.53 9.89
N ALA A 30 0.99 8.77 10.35
CA ALA A 30 1.99 9.45 11.17
C ALA A 30 1.99 8.99 12.65
N ASN A 31 0.99 8.20 13.08
CA ASN A 31 0.83 7.76 14.46
C ASN A 31 1.64 6.48 14.79
N TYR A 32 2.85 6.37 14.28
CA TYR A 32 3.79 5.32 14.67
C TYR A 32 4.38 5.62 16.06
N SER A 33 4.90 4.57 16.73
CA SER A 33 5.62 4.76 17.99
C SER A 33 6.86 5.65 17.77
N GLU A 34 7.33 6.29 18.84
CA GLU A 34 8.55 7.14 18.81
C GLU A 34 9.80 6.40 18.28
N GLU A 35 9.79 5.05 18.32
CA GLU A 35 10.88 4.21 17.83
C GLU A 35 10.80 3.89 16.33
N ASP A 36 9.66 4.10 15.67
CA ASP A 36 9.46 3.78 14.28
C ASP A 36 9.59 5.03 13.38
N ASN A 37 10.27 4.88 12.25
CA ASN A 37 10.30 5.90 11.22
C ASN A 37 9.18 5.63 10.20
N PRO A 38 8.09 6.43 10.19
CA PRO A 38 6.95 6.20 9.29
C PRO A 38 7.35 6.19 7.81
N LEU A 39 8.29 7.06 7.44
CA LEU A 39 8.77 7.14 6.05
C LEU A 39 9.56 5.90 5.65
N ALA A 40 10.42 5.38 6.53
CA ALA A 40 11.17 4.16 6.24
C ALA A 40 10.25 2.96 6.04
N LEU A 41 9.21 2.81 6.89
CA LEU A 41 8.22 1.74 6.74
C LEU A 41 7.40 1.89 5.46
N LYS A 42 7.03 3.11 5.09
CA LYS A 42 6.33 3.38 3.84
C LYS A 42 7.25 3.15 2.63
N ALA A 43 8.53 3.49 2.70
CA ALA A 43 9.51 3.21 1.67
C ALA A 43 9.67 1.69 1.43
N ASP A 44 9.74 0.88 2.48
CA ASP A 44 9.76 -0.59 2.39
C ASP A 44 8.51 -1.14 1.69
N PHE A 45 7.33 -0.60 2.02
CA PHE A 45 6.09 -0.96 1.33
C PHE A 45 6.14 -0.59 -0.16
N ILE A 46 6.58 0.63 -0.49
CA ILE A 46 6.65 1.11 -1.88
C ILE A 46 7.69 0.31 -2.67
N LEU A 47 8.81 -0.07 -2.08
CA LEU A 47 9.78 -0.98 -2.69
C LEU A 47 9.13 -2.33 -3.02
N SER A 48 8.36 -2.91 -2.08
CA SER A 48 7.64 -4.17 -2.31
C SER A 48 6.57 -4.03 -3.41
N LEU A 49 5.88 -2.89 -3.46
CA LEU A 49 4.92 -2.57 -4.52
C LEU A 49 5.60 -2.47 -5.89
N CYS A 50 6.70 -1.73 -5.99
CA CYS A 50 7.47 -1.60 -7.22
C CYS A 50 8.05 -2.94 -7.68
N GLU A 51 8.53 -3.75 -6.74
CA GLU A 51 9.06 -5.09 -7.03
C GLU A 51 7.96 -5.99 -7.64
N LEU A 52 6.74 -5.92 -7.12
CA LEU A 52 5.59 -6.65 -7.67
C LEU A 52 5.19 -6.15 -9.06
N VAL A 53 5.29 -4.83 -9.32
CA VAL A 53 4.93 -4.17 -10.58
C VAL A 53 5.96 -4.41 -11.67
N VAL A 54 7.23 -4.22 -11.37
CA VAL A 54 8.35 -4.47 -12.29
C VAL A 54 8.41 -5.96 -12.64
N GLY A 55 8.16 -6.81 -11.66
CA GLY A 55 8.07 -8.27 -11.83
C GLY A 55 9.44 -8.93 -12.06
N GLY A 56 9.36 -10.22 -12.45
CA GLY A 56 10.54 -11.03 -12.71
C GLY A 56 10.98 -11.86 -11.52
N LYS A 57 11.83 -12.87 -11.78
CA LYS A 57 12.32 -13.78 -10.75
C LYS A 57 13.42 -13.18 -9.87
N GLU A 58 14.10 -12.16 -10.38
CA GLU A 58 15.25 -11.53 -9.71
C GLU A 58 14.84 -10.35 -8.82
N GLY A 59 13.59 -9.92 -8.89
CA GLY A 59 13.10 -8.72 -8.18
C GLY A 59 13.76 -7.43 -8.67
N LEU A 60 13.70 -6.38 -7.84
CA LEU A 60 14.36 -5.10 -8.13
C LEU A 60 15.88 -5.19 -7.96
N LYS A 61 16.60 -4.62 -8.92
CA LYS A 61 18.05 -4.47 -8.85
C LYS A 61 18.45 -3.44 -7.77
N PRO A 62 19.67 -3.51 -7.23
CA PRO A 62 20.12 -2.56 -6.20
C PRO A 62 20.01 -1.07 -6.62
N VAL A 63 20.31 -0.74 -7.88
CA VAL A 63 20.17 0.63 -8.39
C VAL A 63 18.70 1.05 -8.45
N GLU A 64 17.81 0.17 -8.91
CA GLU A 64 16.36 0.43 -8.92
C GLU A 64 15.83 0.72 -7.50
N LYS A 65 16.25 -0.07 -6.50
CA LYS A 65 15.88 0.17 -5.09
C LYS A 65 16.36 1.54 -4.61
N THR A 66 17.59 1.92 -4.94
CA THR A 66 18.16 3.21 -4.54
C THR A 66 17.42 4.39 -5.15
N VAL A 67 17.10 4.33 -6.45
CA VAL A 67 16.37 5.44 -7.11
C VAL A 67 14.93 5.54 -6.65
N ILE A 68 14.26 4.41 -6.39
CA ILE A 68 12.91 4.40 -5.81
C ILE A 68 12.93 5.05 -4.42
N ASP A 69 13.82 4.63 -3.53
CA ASP A 69 13.93 5.17 -2.17
C ASP A 69 14.18 6.69 -2.19
N ARG A 70 15.11 7.15 -3.02
CA ARG A 70 15.39 8.58 -3.24
C ARG A 70 14.13 9.35 -3.67
N CYS A 71 13.37 8.81 -4.62
CA CYS A 71 12.14 9.42 -5.11
C CYS A 71 11.05 9.43 -4.02
N VAL A 72 10.91 8.37 -3.24
CA VAL A 72 9.99 8.29 -2.11
C VAL A 72 10.29 9.41 -1.11
N HIS A 73 11.52 9.56 -0.68
CA HIS A 73 11.91 10.66 0.21
C HIS A 73 11.56 12.04 -0.36
N LYS A 74 11.78 12.25 -1.64
CA LYS A 74 11.49 13.52 -2.33
C LYS A 74 9.99 13.83 -2.35
N ILE A 75 9.14 12.86 -2.71
CA ILE A 75 7.70 13.09 -2.85
C ILE A 75 6.96 13.23 -1.53
N TYR A 76 7.49 12.68 -0.43
CA TYR A 76 6.90 12.83 0.90
C TYR A 76 7.37 14.09 1.65
N ALA A 77 8.39 14.80 1.18
CA ALA A 77 8.88 16.01 1.83
C ALA A 77 7.76 17.06 2.07
N PRO A 78 6.86 17.38 1.09
CA PRO A 78 5.77 18.32 1.32
C PRO A 78 4.78 17.86 2.40
N TYR A 79 4.53 16.55 2.51
CA TYR A 79 3.65 15.99 3.54
C TYR A 79 4.24 16.19 4.95
N PHE A 80 5.54 15.95 5.13
CA PHE A 80 6.18 16.14 6.44
C PHE A 80 6.35 17.61 6.84
N GLU A 81 6.40 18.53 5.87
CA GLU A 81 6.37 19.98 6.13
C GLU A 81 4.98 20.45 6.55
N HIS A 82 3.93 19.96 5.87
CA HIS A 82 2.53 20.35 6.10
C HIS A 82 1.62 19.12 6.02
N PRO A 83 1.49 18.33 7.11
CA PRO A 83 0.68 17.11 7.10
C PRO A 83 -0.80 17.40 6.88
N CYS A 84 -1.31 17.07 5.70
CA CYS A 84 -2.72 17.11 5.36
C CYS A 84 -3.04 16.10 4.25
N PRO A 85 -4.30 15.70 4.06
CA PRO A 85 -4.67 14.72 3.03
C PRO A 85 -4.27 15.13 1.61
N GLU A 86 -4.23 16.42 1.33
CA GLU A 86 -3.91 16.97 0.02
C GLU A 86 -2.42 16.88 -0.31
N THR A 87 -1.55 16.86 0.71
CA THR A 87 -0.09 16.76 0.55
C THR A 87 0.42 15.31 0.52
N VAL A 88 -0.45 14.32 0.81
CA VAL A 88 -0.10 12.91 0.63
C VAL A 88 0.15 12.65 -0.86
N PRO A 89 1.30 12.09 -1.25
CA PRO A 89 1.57 11.80 -2.66
C PRO A 89 0.65 10.72 -3.22
N MET A 90 0.61 10.59 -4.54
CA MET A 90 -0.04 9.52 -5.28
C MET A 90 0.99 8.72 -6.09
N LEU A 91 0.59 7.61 -6.69
CA LEU A 91 1.48 6.84 -7.57
C LEU A 91 2.02 7.69 -8.73
N GLU A 92 1.23 8.64 -9.22
CA GLU A 92 1.65 9.58 -10.26
C GLU A 92 2.83 10.44 -9.83
N ASP A 93 2.90 10.85 -8.56
CA ASP A 93 4.03 11.62 -8.04
C ASP A 93 5.32 10.81 -8.05
N LEU A 94 5.25 9.53 -7.68
CA LEU A 94 6.38 8.61 -7.78
C LEU A 94 6.80 8.40 -9.24
N TYR A 95 5.84 8.15 -10.13
CA TYR A 95 6.09 8.00 -11.56
C TYR A 95 6.81 9.22 -12.14
N ASN A 96 6.31 10.42 -11.87
CA ASN A 96 6.91 11.66 -12.34
C ASN A 96 8.29 11.90 -11.72
N ALA A 97 8.49 11.61 -10.44
CA ALA A 97 9.79 11.72 -9.78
C ALA A 97 10.83 10.78 -10.40
N LEU A 98 10.45 9.55 -10.73
CA LEU A 98 11.32 8.58 -11.41
C LEU A 98 11.73 9.06 -12.81
N LEU A 99 10.81 9.67 -13.56
CA LEU A 99 11.10 10.22 -14.88
C LEU A 99 12.09 11.41 -14.85
N THR A 100 12.24 12.07 -13.70
CA THR A 100 13.21 13.18 -13.52
C THR A 100 14.61 12.74 -13.15
N GLN A 101 14.83 11.43 -12.95
CA GLN A 101 16.15 10.88 -12.64
C GLN A 101 16.93 10.64 -13.95
N ASP A 102 18.26 10.71 -13.88
CA ASP A 102 19.12 10.48 -15.04
C ASP A 102 19.39 8.98 -15.28
N GLU A 103 19.17 8.14 -14.25
CA GLU A 103 19.47 6.72 -14.31
C GLU A 103 18.45 5.96 -15.20
N PRO A 104 18.88 5.15 -16.17
CA PRO A 104 17.98 4.36 -17.01
C PRO A 104 17.14 3.34 -16.20
N GLU A 105 17.63 2.91 -15.04
CA GLU A 105 16.90 2.06 -14.12
C GLU A 105 15.65 2.74 -13.56
N ALA A 106 15.72 4.05 -13.30
CA ALA A 106 14.55 4.83 -12.88
C ALA A 106 13.50 4.89 -13.99
N HIS A 107 13.91 5.09 -15.22
CA HIS A 107 13.02 5.07 -16.39
C HIS A 107 12.41 3.70 -16.64
N HIS A 108 13.14 2.62 -16.37
CA HIS A 108 12.63 1.25 -16.45
C HIS A 108 11.51 1.03 -15.43
N VAL A 109 11.71 1.43 -14.18
CA VAL A 109 10.66 1.35 -13.13
C VAL A 109 9.46 2.24 -13.50
N ALA A 110 9.69 3.46 -13.98
CA ALA A 110 8.61 4.36 -14.42
C ALA A 110 7.78 3.73 -15.55
N ALA A 111 8.42 3.14 -16.55
CA ALA A 111 7.73 2.46 -17.65
C ALA A 111 6.85 1.29 -17.16
N ALA A 112 7.31 0.53 -16.15
CA ALA A 112 6.52 -0.53 -15.54
C ALA A 112 5.33 0.01 -14.73
N LEU A 113 5.48 1.18 -14.09
CA LEU A 113 4.39 1.85 -13.34
C LEU A 113 3.35 2.51 -14.25
N GLU A 114 3.69 2.84 -15.49
CA GLU A 114 2.84 3.66 -16.38
C GLU A 114 1.43 3.11 -16.55
N ILE A 115 1.27 1.80 -16.68
CA ILE A 115 -0.04 1.15 -16.83
C ILE A 115 -0.94 1.34 -15.59
N TYR A 116 -0.33 1.49 -14.40
CA TYR A 116 -1.03 1.71 -13.13
C TYR A 116 -1.27 3.18 -12.81
N VAL A 117 -0.65 4.10 -13.54
CA VAL A 117 -0.79 5.55 -13.36
C VAL A 117 -1.64 6.15 -14.48
N LYS A 118 -1.26 5.93 -15.73
CA LYS A 118 -1.90 6.53 -16.94
C LYS A 118 -2.68 5.51 -17.77
N GLY A 119 -2.45 4.22 -17.53
CA GLY A 119 -3.04 3.15 -18.28
C GLY A 119 -4.36 2.63 -17.69
N SER A 120 -4.79 1.48 -18.19
CA SER A 120 -6.08 0.85 -17.87
C SER A 120 -6.16 0.25 -16.44
N LEU A 121 -5.06 0.20 -15.71
CA LEU A 121 -5.00 -0.37 -14.36
C LEU A 121 -4.83 0.70 -13.27
N ASN A 122 -5.26 1.93 -13.52
CA ASN A 122 -5.00 3.10 -12.69
C ASN A 122 -5.90 3.24 -11.44
N ILE A 123 -6.61 2.20 -11.05
CA ILE A 123 -7.54 2.22 -9.90
C ILE A 123 -6.87 2.65 -8.58
N PHE A 124 -5.57 2.42 -8.44
CA PHE A 124 -4.79 2.81 -7.27
C PHE A 124 -4.08 4.16 -7.42
N ASN A 125 -4.31 4.88 -8.51
CA ASN A 125 -3.80 6.24 -8.70
C ASN A 125 -4.88 7.30 -8.43
N HIS A 126 -5.52 7.18 -7.27
CA HIS A 126 -6.54 8.10 -6.79
C HIS A 126 -6.36 8.34 -5.30
N ARG A 127 -6.80 9.51 -4.81
CA ARG A 127 -6.84 9.77 -3.37
C ARG A 127 -7.89 8.89 -2.70
N THR A 128 -7.61 8.47 -1.49
CA THR A 128 -8.58 7.73 -0.67
C THR A 128 -9.83 8.58 -0.46
N ASN A 129 -10.98 8.02 -0.82
CA ASN A 129 -12.28 8.67 -0.72
C ASN A 129 -13.31 7.85 0.07
N VAL A 130 -12.84 6.86 0.82
CA VAL A 130 -13.67 5.97 1.64
C VAL A 130 -13.32 6.13 3.11
N ASP A 131 -14.31 5.85 3.98
CA ASP A 131 -14.09 5.84 5.43
C ASP A 131 -13.37 4.53 5.83
N ILE A 132 -12.07 4.64 6.06
CA ILE A 132 -11.24 3.53 6.56
C ILE A 132 -11.17 3.50 8.09
N ASP A 133 -11.80 4.45 8.79
CA ASP A 133 -11.75 4.58 10.25
C ASP A 133 -12.93 3.90 10.96
N ASN A 134 -13.87 3.32 10.21
CA ASN A 134 -14.96 2.57 10.78
C ASN A 134 -14.45 1.41 11.66
N ARG A 135 -15.20 1.09 12.72
CA ARG A 135 -14.87 0.00 13.65
C ARG A 135 -14.75 -1.35 12.96
N ILE A 136 -15.58 -1.61 11.94
CA ILE A 136 -15.61 -2.84 11.16
C ILE A 136 -15.45 -2.46 9.70
N VAL A 137 -14.35 -2.85 9.09
CA VAL A 137 -14.06 -2.58 7.67
C VAL A 137 -13.84 -3.90 6.93
N CYS A 138 -14.48 -4.04 5.79
CA CYS A 138 -14.28 -5.16 4.85
C CYS A 138 -13.77 -4.62 3.52
N TYR A 139 -12.58 -5.04 3.11
CA TYR A 139 -12.04 -4.77 1.78
C TYR A 139 -12.48 -5.90 0.84
N ASP A 140 -13.41 -5.63 -0.06
CA ASP A 140 -13.85 -6.57 -1.09
C ASP A 140 -13.04 -6.35 -2.37
N ILE A 141 -12.08 -7.23 -2.59
CA ILE A 141 -11.19 -7.26 -3.76
C ILE A 141 -11.53 -8.37 -4.75
N LYS A 142 -12.70 -9.01 -4.60
CA LYS A 142 -13.10 -10.17 -5.39
C LYS A 142 -13.12 -9.88 -6.89
N GLN A 143 -13.51 -8.67 -7.29
CA GLN A 143 -13.64 -8.27 -8.68
C GLN A 143 -12.33 -7.73 -9.29
N LEU A 144 -11.24 -7.67 -8.53
CA LEU A 144 -9.93 -7.33 -9.09
C LEU A 144 -9.48 -8.46 -10.04
N GLY A 145 -9.16 -8.10 -11.27
CA GLY A 145 -8.57 -9.00 -12.24
C GLY A 145 -7.22 -9.55 -11.74
N LYS A 146 -6.77 -10.65 -12.37
CA LYS A 146 -5.56 -11.39 -11.96
C LYS A 146 -4.33 -10.51 -11.75
N GLN A 147 -4.14 -9.48 -12.58
CA GLN A 147 -3.00 -8.55 -12.51
C GLN A 147 -3.08 -7.61 -11.31
N LEU A 148 -4.27 -7.12 -10.98
CA LEU A 148 -4.49 -6.19 -9.86
C LEU A 148 -4.67 -6.90 -8.52
N LYS A 149 -5.02 -8.19 -8.51
CA LYS A 149 -5.39 -8.90 -7.28
C LYS A 149 -4.23 -8.95 -6.27
N LYS A 150 -3.03 -9.28 -6.72
CA LYS A 150 -1.83 -9.31 -5.86
C LYS A 150 -1.50 -7.92 -5.31
N LEU A 151 -1.54 -6.90 -6.19
CA LEU A 151 -1.30 -5.52 -5.81
C LEU A 151 -2.35 -5.03 -4.80
N GLY A 152 -3.63 -5.32 -5.06
CA GLY A 152 -4.72 -5.01 -4.14
C GLY A 152 -4.57 -5.67 -2.77
N MET A 153 -4.15 -6.94 -2.73
CA MET A 153 -3.89 -7.63 -1.47
C MET A 153 -2.73 -7.00 -0.70
N LEU A 154 -1.65 -6.60 -1.38
CA LEU A 154 -0.51 -5.92 -0.77
C LEU A 154 -0.93 -4.57 -0.18
N ILE A 155 -1.72 -3.78 -0.93
CA ILE A 155 -2.24 -2.48 -0.48
C ILE A 155 -3.17 -2.64 0.73
N VAL A 156 -4.08 -3.62 0.70
CA VAL A 156 -4.96 -3.91 1.85
C VAL A 156 -4.16 -4.29 3.09
N GLN A 157 -3.09 -5.07 2.95
CA GLN A 157 -2.22 -5.40 4.09
C GLN A 157 -1.55 -4.16 4.70
N ASP A 158 -1.08 -3.24 3.87
CA ASP A 158 -0.50 -1.98 4.34
C ASP A 158 -1.55 -1.12 5.08
N GLN A 159 -2.78 -1.05 4.56
CA GLN A 159 -3.91 -0.37 5.23
C GLN A 159 -4.25 -1.01 6.59
N VAL A 160 -4.28 -2.34 6.65
CA VAL A 160 -4.49 -3.08 7.91
C VAL A 160 -3.36 -2.79 8.89
N TRP A 161 -2.10 -2.76 8.42
CA TRP A 161 -0.95 -2.40 9.23
C TRP A 161 -1.08 -1.00 9.83
N GLY A 162 -1.41 -0.01 9.00
CA GLY A 162 -1.67 1.36 9.45
C GLY A 162 -2.76 1.42 10.52
N ARG A 163 -3.82 0.60 10.37
CA ARG A 163 -4.91 0.53 11.34
C ARG A 163 -4.48 -0.10 12.66
N VAL A 164 -3.71 -1.17 12.62
CA VAL A 164 -3.18 -1.83 13.83
C VAL A 164 -2.31 -0.88 14.62
N THR A 165 -1.41 -0.16 13.96
CA THR A 165 -0.55 0.85 14.61
C THR A 165 -1.35 1.98 15.24
N ALA A 166 -2.32 2.55 14.52
CA ALA A 166 -3.18 3.61 15.03
C ALA A 166 -4.03 3.16 16.22
N ASN A 167 -4.61 1.96 16.16
CA ASN A 167 -5.40 1.42 17.26
C ASN A 167 -4.54 1.15 18.50
N ARG A 168 -3.34 0.63 18.30
CA ARG A 168 -2.39 0.35 19.39
C ARG A 168 -1.99 1.63 20.15
N SER A 169 -1.73 2.73 19.43
CA SER A 169 -1.35 4.00 20.08
C SER A 169 -2.40 4.51 21.05
N VAL A 170 -3.66 4.08 20.89
CA VAL A 170 -4.78 4.42 21.79
C VAL A 170 -5.28 3.23 22.62
N GLY A 171 -4.50 2.15 22.72
CA GLY A 171 -4.81 0.98 23.55
C GLY A 171 -5.95 0.12 23.03
N LYS A 172 -6.27 0.18 21.72
CA LYS A 172 -7.33 -0.65 21.10
C LYS A 172 -6.70 -1.84 20.40
N SER A 173 -7.31 -3.03 20.55
CA SER A 173 -6.95 -4.23 19.80
C SER A 173 -7.58 -4.22 18.41
N THR A 174 -6.89 -4.82 17.44
CA THR A 174 -7.39 -5.02 16.07
C THR A 174 -7.45 -6.51 15.77
N ARG A 175 -8.51 -6.95 15.11
CA ARG A 175 -8.65 -8.32 14.62
C ARG A 175 -8.71 -8.29 13.09
N TYR A 176 -7.80 -9.02 12.48
CA TYR A 176 -7.69 -9.15 11.04
C TYR A 176 -8.11 -10.55 10.59
N TYR A 177 -9.04 -10.61 9.64
CA TYR A 177 -9.52 -11.84 9.00
C TYR A 177 -9.23 -11.74 7.50
N ALA A 178 -8.37 -12.60 7.00
CA ALA A 178 -8.03 -12.66 5.57
C ALA A 178 -8.58 -13.95 4.96
N ASP A 179 -9.45 -13.81 3.96
CA ASP A 179 -9.83 -14.93 3.11
C ASP A 179 -8.81 -15.09 1.98
N GLU A 180 -8.68 -16.32 1.47
CA GLU A 180 -7.73 -16.66 0.41
C GLU A 180 -6.26 -16.20 0.70
N PHE A 181 -5.87 -16.09 1.97
CA PHE A 181 -4.53 -15.64 2.37
C PHE A 181 -3.38 -16.41 1.69
N HIS A 182 -3.64 -17.68 1.30
CA HIS A 182 -2.68 -18.48 0.56
C HIS A 182 -2.22 -17.87 -0.77
N LEU A 183 -2.99 -16.94 -1.35
CA LEU A 183 -2.60 -16.24 -2.59
C LEU A 183 -1.42 -15.29 -2.37
N LEU A 184 -1.28 -14.72 -1.18
CA LEU A 184 -0.14 -13.89 -0.79
C LEU A 184 1.15 -14.70 -0.60
N LEU A 185 1.00 -15.99 -0.29
CA LEU A 185 2.13 -16.88 -0.04
C LEU A 185 2.66 -17.56 -1.32
N LYS A 186 2.00 -17.36 -2.46
CA LYS A 186 2.42 -17.93 -3.75
C LYS A 186 3.58 -17.18 -4.40
N ASP A 187 3.78 -15.95 -4.03
CA ASP A 187 4.82 -15.07 -4.55
C ASP A 187 5.83 -14.79 -3.44
N GLU A 188 7.11 -14.96 -3.70
CA GLU A 188 8.16 -14.80 -2.70
C GLU A 188 8.13 -13.40 -2.07
N GLN A 189 7.89 -12.38 -2.87
CA GLN A 189 7.85 -10.98 -2.44
C GLN A 189 6.66 -10.67 -1.55
N THR A 190 5.45 -11.07 -1.96
CA THR A 190 4.25 -10.88 -1.13
C THR A 190 4.28 -11.75 0.11
N ALA A 191 4.88 -12.94 0.03
CA ALA A 191 5.10 -13.81 1.19
C ALA A 191 6.07 -13.17 2.19
N ALA A 192 7.21 -12.66 1.72
CA ALA A 192 8.20 -12.01 2.57
C ALA A 192 7.61 -10.78 3.29
N TYR A 193 6.89 -9.91 2.57
CA TYR A 193 6.20 -8.78 3.15
C TYR A 193 5.14 -9.20 4.19
N SER A 194 4.35 -10.23 3.87
CA SER A 194 3.33 -10.75 4.78
C SER A 194 3.96 -11.30 6.06
N VAL A 195 5.03 -12.07 5.95
CA VAL A 195 5.76 -12.63 7.11
C VAL A 195 6.33 -11.51 7.99
N GLU A 196 6.85 -10.45 7.39
CA GLU A 196 7.40 -9.32 8.14
C GLU A 196 6.31 -8.58 8.92
N ILE A 197 5.16 -8.31 8.30
CA ILE A 197 3.98 -7.74 8.98
C ILE A 197 3.56 -8.63 10.17
N TRP A 198 3.46 -9.93 9.98
CA TRP A 198 3.06 -10.85 11.03
C TRP A 198 4.05 -10.92 12.19
N LYS A 199 5.37 -10.84 11.90
CA LYS A 199 6.39 -10.73 12.94
C LYS A 199 6.24 -9.45 13.76
N ARG A 200 5.91 -8.33 13.11
CA ARG A 200 5.67 -7.05 13.76
C ARG A 200 4.43 -7.10 14.65
N PHE A 201 3.32 -7.67 14.19
CA PHE A 201 2.13 -7.89 15.02
C PHE A 201 2.46 -8.67 16.29
N ARG A 202 3.18 -9.78 16.15
CA ARG A 202 3.57 -10.62 17.28
C ARG A 202 4.52 -9.91 18.27
N LYS A 203 5.48 -9.12 17.77
CA LYS A 203 6.40 -8.34 18.62
C LYS A 203 5.63 -7.33 19.48
N TRP A 204 4.47 -6.91 19.07
CA TRP A 204 3.66 -5.92 19.74
C TRP A 204 2.57 -6.49 20.65
N GLY A 205 2.54 -7.79 20.86
CA GLY A 205 1.78 -8.45 21.93
C GLY A 205 0.30 -8.68 21.61
N ASP A 206 -0.06 -8.82 20.33
CA ASP A 206 -1.38 -9.29 19.90
C ASP A 206 -1.36 -10.79 19.56
#